data_61bfdb5bc4869edbe3315c289724c5d3
#
_entry.id   61bfdb5bc4869edbe3315c289724c5d3
#
_cell.length_a   1.000
_cell.length_b   1.000
_cell.length_c   1.000
_cell.angle_alpha   90.00
_cell.angle_beta   90.00
_cell.angle_gamma   90.00
#
_symmetry.space_group_name_H-M   'P 1'
#
loop_
_entity.id
_entity.type
_entity.pdbx_description
1 polymer ?
#
loop_
_entity_poly.entity_id
_entity_poly.type
_entity_poly.pdbx_seq_one_letter_code
_entity_poly.pdbx_strand_id
1 'polypeptide(L)'
;MSKPPRDLAVTQSRTFFLTINSWSGRSFFQVHRLCDLFLSTLQNYREQGRFHLHEFVLMPNHVHLLLSPGEDITLERAVQLIKGGFSFRAAREGEFRGEVWQRGYVDHRVRDPRDYFFHREYIHQNPVRARLVVSPAEYKFSSANPIYILESVPHGLKPKLDPA
;
A
#
# COMPACT_ATOMS: atom_id res chain seq x y z
N MET A 1 25.97 1.90 2.34
CA MET A 1 25.58 2.66 3.54
C MET A 1 24.16 2.31 3.90
N SER A 2 23.93 1.78 5.10
CA SER A 2 22.59 1.66 5.64
C SER A 2 22.03 3.07 5.92
N LYS A 3 20.78 3.34 5.54
CA LYS A 3 20.11 4.58 5.95
C LYS A 3 20.14 4.65 7.49
N PRO A 4 20.40 5.82 8.07
CA PRO A 4 20.31 5.96 9.52
C PRO A 4 18.90 5.59 10.01
N PRO A 5 18.76 5.02 11.21
CA PRO A 5 17.45 4.69 11.76
C PRO A 5 16.59 5.97 11.81
N ARG A 6 15.38 5.88 11.28
CA ARG A 6 14.43 6.99 11.35
C ARG A 6 13.98 7.15 12.79
N ASP A 7 13.94 8.38 13.27
CA ASP A 7 13.40 8.67 14.58
C ASP A 7 11.91 8.31 14.63
N LEU A 8 11.55 7.40 15.51
CA LEU A 8 10.18 6.94 15.68
C LEU A 8 9.20 8.09 16.00
N ALA A 9 9.63 9.08 16.77
CA ALA A 9 8.80 10.23 17.10
C ALA A 9 8.41 11.03 15.86
N VAL A 10 9.26 11.07 14.84
CA VAL A 10 9.01 11.77 13.56
C VAL A 10 8.19 10.90 12.60
N THR A 11 8.19 9.56 12.75
CA THR A 11 7.43 8.68 11.87
C THR A 11 5.94 8.63 12.18
N GLN A 12 5.51 9.00 13.37
CA GLN A 12 4.11 8.97 13.80
C GLN A 12 3.18 9.85 12.95
N SER A 13 3.69 10.90 12.31
CA SER A 13 2.93 11.81 11.46
C SER A 13 3.21 11.63 9.97
N ARG A 14 3.92 10.56 9.58
CA ARG A 14 4.34 10.37 8.19
C ARG A 14 3.39 9.49 7.41
N THR A 15 3.10 9.93 6.19
CA THR A 15 2.34 9.19 5.19
C THR A 15 3.22 8.92 3.99
N PHE A 16 3.11 7.71 3.44
CA PHE A 16 3.93 7.26 2.31
C PHE A 16 3.06 6.69 1.21
N PHE A 17 3.45 7.00 -0.02
CA PHE A 17 3.00 6.28 -1.19
C PHE A 17 4.04 5.19 -1.50
N LEU A 18 3.58 3.95 -1.61
CA LEU A 18 4.44 2.79 -1.80
C LEU A 18 4.15 2.10 -3.13
N THR A 19 5.20 1.59 -3.75
CA THR A 19 5.11 0.65 -4.85
C THR A 19 5.86 -0.62 -4.49
N ILE A 20 5.16 -1.74 -4.48
CA ILE A 20 5.74 -3.06 -4.19
C ILE A 20 5.51 -3.93 -5.43
N ASN A 21 6.60 -4.39 -6.04
CA ASN A 21 6.55 -5.16 -7.27
C ASN A 21 6.63 -6.66 -7.02
N SER A 22 5.92 -7.43 -7.84
CA SER A 22 6.02 -8.88 -7.83
C SER A 22 7.35 -9.34 -8.42
N TRP A 23 7.77 -10.55 -8.03
CA TRP A 23 8.98 -11.17 -8.53
C TRP A 23 8.94 -11.33 -10.06
N SER A 24 9.99 -10.83 -10.72
CA SER A 24 10.17 -10.96 -12.18
C SER A 24 8.98 -10.46 -13.02
N GLY A 25 8.24 -9.47 -12.52
CA GLY A 25 7.07 -8.91 -13.21
C GLY A 25 5.90 -9.88 -13.37
N ARG A 26 5.89 -10.97 -12.63
CA ARG A 26 4.84 -11.99 -12.72
C ARG A 26 3.47 -11.42 -12.38
N SER A 27 2.46 -11.75 -13.19
CA SER A 27 1.07 -11.32 -13.00
C SER A 27 0.38 -12.09 -11.86
N PHE A 28 0.96 -11.98 -10.67
CA PHE A 28 0.62 -12.75 -9.49
C PHE A 28 -0.82 -12.49 -9.01
N PHE A 29 -1.24 -11.22 -9.06
CA PHE A 29 -2.55 -10.78 -8.59
C PHE A 29 -3.67 -10.88 -9.64
N GLN A 30 -3.46 -11.60 -10.73
CA GLN A 30 -4.56 -12.06 -11.58
C GLN A 30 -5.37 -13.18 -10.91
N VAL A 31 -4.80 -13.85 -9.92
CA VAL A 31 -5.48 -14.90 -9.14
C VAL A 31 -6.24 -14.23 -7.99
N HIS A 32 -7.58 -14.24 -8.05
CA HIS A 32 -8.44 -13.56 -7.09
C HIS A 32 -8.24 -14.04 -5.65
N ARG A 33 -8.00 -15.33 -5.45
CA ARG A 33 -7.73 -15.87 -4.09
C ARG A 33 -6.49 -15.27 -3.47
N LEU A 34 -5.47 -15.00 -4.28
CA LEU A 34 -4.25 -14.33 -3.81
C LEU A 34 -4.50 -12.85 -3.48
N CYS A 35 -5.35 -12.20 -4.25
CA CYS A 35 -5.80 -10.84 -3.92
C CYS A 35 -6.55 -10.81 -2.58
N ASP A 36 -7.49 -11.69 -2.38
CA ASP A 36 -8.26 -11.79 -1.14
C ASP A 36 -7.34 -12.07 0.06
N LEU A 37 -6.37 -12.95 -0.12
CA LEU A 37 -5.39 -13.27 0.91
C LEU A 37 -4.51 -12.06 1.26
N PHE A 38 -4.10 -11.29 0.26
CA PHE A 38 -3.32 -10.08 0.46
C PHE A 38 -4.12 -9.02 1.23
N LEU A 39 -5.37 -8.78 0.83
CA LEU A 39 -6.26 -7.82 1.51
C LEU A 39 -6.53 -8.25 2.95
N SER A 40 -6.76 -9.54 3.19
CA SER A 40 -6.91 -10.10 4.53
C SER A 40 -5.64 -9.90 5.37
N THR A 41 -4.46 -10.02 4.78
CA THR A 41 -3.20 -9.76 5.45
C THR A 41 -3.06 -8.29 5.86
N LEU A 42 -3.41 -7.36 4.95
CA LEU A 42 -3.44 -5.93 5.27
C LEU A 42 -4.40 -5.65 6.42
N GLN A 43 -5.59 -6.22 6.36
CA GLN A 43 -6.62 -6.01 7.39
C GLN A 43 -6.16 -6.49 8.76
N ASN A 44 -5.51 -7.65 8.84
CA ASN A 44 -4.99 -8.17 10.11
C ASN A 44 -3.98 -7.21 10.74
N TYR A 45 -3.07 -6.65 9.96
CA TYR A 45 -2.09 -5.70 10.48
C TYR A 45 -2.71 -4.34 10.83
N ARG A 46 -3.71 -3.89 10.07
CA ARG A 46 -4.48 -2.69 10.44
C ARG A 46 -5.14 -2.84 11.80
N GLU A 47 -5.79 -3.95 12.05
CA GLU A 47 -6.45 -4.27 13.33
C GLU A 47 -5.45 -4.33 14.49
N GLN A 48 -4.22 -4.73 14.21
CA GLN A 48 -3.13 -4.72 15.20
C GLN A 48 -2.50 -3.33 15.40
N GLY A 49 -2.96 -2.31 14.68
CA GLY A 49 -2.40 -0.97 14.76
C GLY A 49 -1.02 -0.79 14.15
N ARG A 50 -0.61 -1.70 13.26
CA ARG A 50 0.72 -1.63 12.64
C ARG A 50 0.85 -0.47 11.66
N PHE A 51 -0.23 -0.12 10.99
CA PHE A 51 -0.32 1.03 10.11
C PHE A 51 -1.78 1.44 9.90
N HIS A 52 -1.95 2.68 9.44
CA HIS A 52 -3.22 3.15 8.87
C HIS A 52 -3.14 3.03 7.36
N LEU A 53 -4.16 2.47 6.73
CA LEU A 53 -4.24 2.31 5.29
C LEU A 53 -5.28 3.30 4.74
N HIS A 54 -4.82 4.24 3.93
CA HIS A 54 -5.68 5.29 3.37
C HIS A 54 -6.24 4.93 2.01
N GLU A 55 -5.40 4.39 1.14
CA GLU A 55 -5.76 3.97 -0.22
C GLU A 55 -4.92 2.80 -0.67
N PHE A 56 -5.44 2.01 -1.60
CA PHE A 56 -4.69 0.92 -2.21
C PHE A 56 -5.21 0.55 -3.60
N VAL A 57 -4.38 -0.11 -4.37
CA VAL A 57 -4.78 -0.87 -5.56
C VAL A 57 -3.85 -2.07 -5.75
N LEU A 58 -4.44 -3.24 -6.03
CA LEU A 58 -3.72 -4.45 -6.40
C LEU A 58 -3.74 -4.59 -7.91
N MET A 59 -2.64 -4.20 -8.56
CA MET A 59 -2.46 -4.44 -9.99
C MET A 59 -1.94 -5.86 -10.23
N PRO A 60 -2.06 -6.43 -11.43
CA PRO A 60 -1.63 -7.81 -11.67
C PRO A 60 -0.21 -8.13 -11.20
N ASN A 61 0.73 -7.22 -11.36
CA ASN A 61 2.15 -7.45 -11.08
C ASN A 61 2.76 -6.47 -10.08
N HIS A 62 1.96 -5.65 -9.41
CA HIS A 62 2.42 -4.72 -8.39
C HIS A 62 1.28 -4.20 -7.52
N VAL A 63 1.65 -3.58 -6.42
CA VAL A 63 0.71 -3.01 -5.45
C VAL A 63 1.11 -1.57 -5.18
N HIS A 64 0.14 -0.67 -5.13
CA HIS A 64 0.31 0.67 -4.58
C HIS A 64 -0.47 0.81 -3.29
N LEU A 65 0.17 1.42 -2.30
CA LEU A 65 -0.43 1.70 -0.99
C LEU A 65 -0.18 3.17 -0.62
N LEU A 66 -1.19 3.83 -0.07
CA LEU A 66 -1.03 5.05 0.73
C LEU A 66 -1.24 4.66 2.19
N LEU A 67 -0.18 4.70 2.98
CA LEU A 67 -0.23 4.29 4.38
C LEU A 67 0.59 5.19 5.30
N SER A 68 0.20 5.17 6.57
CA SER A 68 0.95 5.81 7.66
C SER A 68 1.34 4.74 8.66
N PRO A 69 2.64 4.52 8.92
CA PRO A 69 3.07 3.57 9.94
C PRO A 69 2.47 3.88 11.30
N GLY A 70 2.23 2.86 12.11
CA GLY A 70 1.76 3.00 13.48
C GLY A 70 2.81 3.63 14.39
N GLU A 71 2.41 3.93 15.62
CA GLU A 71 3.25 4.65 16.57
C GLU A 71 4.57 3.93 16.91
N ASP A 72 4.54 2.61 16.94
CA ASP A 72 5.65 1.79 17.45
C ASP A 72 6.47 1.13 16.34
N ILE A 73 6.24 1.47 15.08
CA ILE A 73 6.92 0.79 13.98
C ILE A 73 7.42 1.76 12.91
N THR A 74 8.51 1.37 12.26
CA THR A 74 9.05 2.10 11.11
C THR A 74 8.32 1.69 9.82
N LEU A 75 8.46 2.51 8.77
CA LEU A 75 7.95 2.15 7.44
C LEU A 75 8.56 0.83 6.96
N GLU A 76 9.87 0.67 7.14
CA GLU A 76 10.59 -0.55 6.75
C GLU A 76 9.99 -1.79 7.40
N ARG A 77 9.66 -1.70 8.69
CA ARG A 77 9.04 -2.81 9.42
C ARG A 77 7.62 -3.08 8.94
N ALA A 78 6.84 -2.04 8.67
CA ALA A 78 5.48 -2.19 8.13
C ALA A 78 5.50 -2.93 6.79
N VAL A 79 6.40 -2.54 5.88
CA VAL A 79 6.56 -3.19 4.57
C VAL A 79 7.04 -4.62 4.73
N GLN A 80 7.98 -4.87 5.64
CA GLN A 80 8.46 -6.23 5.93
C GLN A 80 7.32 -7.13 6.41
N LEU A 81 6.46 -6.64 7.29
CA LEU A 81 5.28 -7.38 7.77
C LEU A 81 4.33 -7.70 6.63
N ILE A 82 4.03 -6.73 5.78
CA ILE A 82 3.13 -6.91 4.64
C ILE A 82 3.69 -7.97 3.67
N LYS A 83 4.92 -7.80 3.23
CA LYS A 83 5.55 -8.70 2.25
C LYS A 83 5.75 -10.11 2.83
N GLY A 84 6.35 -10.19 4.00
CA GLY A 84 6.66 -11.46 4.64
C GLY A 84 5.41 -12.18 5.14
N GLY A 85 4.48 -11.44 5.73
CA GLY A 85 3.22 -12.00 6.22
C GLY A 85 2.38 -12.59 5.10
N PHE A 86 2.28 -11.89 3.97
CA PHE A 86 1.58 -12.43 2.81
C PHE A 86 2.26 -13.68 2.25
N SER A 87 3.58 -13.64 2.02
CA SER A 87 4.32 -14.80 1.49
C SER A 87 4.19 -16.03 2.38
N PHE A 88 4.28 -15.83 3.70
CA PHE A 88 4.10 -16.90 4.68
C PHE A 88 2.70 -17.51 4.61
N ARG A 89 1.66 -16.67 4.56
CA ARG A 89 0.27 -17.15 4.48
C ARG A 89 -0.02 -17.86 3.17
N ALA A 90 0.48 -17.32 2.05
CA ALA A 90 0.30 -17.94 0.74
C ALA A 90 0.92 -19.35 0.69
N ALA A 91 2.09 -19.53 1.27
CA ALA A 91 2.73 -20.83 1.35
C ALA A 91 1.98 -21.79 2.30
N ARG A 92 1.60 -21.29 3.48
CA ARG A 92 0.89 -22.09 4.49
C ARG A 92 -0.46 -22.58 4.01
N GLU A 93 -1.21 -21.74 3.29
CA GLU A 93 -2.53 -22.10 2.76
C GLU A 93 -2.44 -22.87 1.43
N GLY A 94 -1.23 -23.15 0.96
CA GLY A 94 -1.00 -23.93 -0.27
C GLY A 94 -1.33 -23.19 -1.56
N GLU A 95 -1.52 -21.88 -1.50
CA GLU A 95 -1.87 -21.08 -2.68
C GLU A 95 -0.66 -20.79 -3.56
N PHE A 96 0.49 -20.53 -2.95
CA PHE A 96 1.72 -20.28 -3.68
C PHE A 96 2.96 -20.52 -2.81
N ARG A 97 3.95 -21.21 -3.37
CA ARG A 97 5.28 -21.37 -2.79
C ARG A 97 6.33 -20.87 -3.78
N GLY A 98 7.28 -20.10 -3.30
CA GLY A 98 8.36 -19.52 -4.09
C GLY A 98 8.47 -18.02 -3.89
N GLU A 99 9.25 -17.37 -4.75
CA GLU A 99 9.47 -15.93 -4.68
C GLU A 99 8.19 -15.18 -5.11
N VAL A 100 7.65 -14.37 -4.21
CA VAL A 100 6.47 -13.54 -4.45
C VAL A 100 6.87 -12.13 -4.86
N TRP A 101 7.86 -11.57 -4.15
CA TRP A 101 8.19 -10.15 -4.24
C TRP A 101 9.57 -9.91 -4.81
N GLN A 102 9.69 -8.86 -5.61
CA GLN A 102 10.96 -8.27 -5.94
C GLN A 102 11.58 -7.67 -4.68
N ARG A 103 12.92 -7.68 -4.59
CA ARG A 103 13.63 -7.08 -3.47
C ARG A 103 13.34 -5.58 -3.38
N GLY A 104 13.23 -5.09 -2.15
CA GLY A 104 13.01 -3.69 -1.88
C GLY A 104 11.59 -3.24 -2.21
N TYR A 105 11.43 -1.95 -2.28
CA TYR A 105 10.19 -1.25 -2.63
C TYR A 105 10.54 0.20 -2.94
N VAL A 106 9.63 0.90 -3.59
CA VAL A 106 9.75 2.33 -3.83
C VAL A 106 8.83 3.06 -2.86
N ASP A 107 9.35 4.08 -2.17
CA ASP A 107 8.58 4.93 -1.29
C ASP A 107 8.71 6.41 -1.66
N HIS A 108 7.58 7.11 -1.54
CA HIS A 108 7.52 8.56 -1.67
C HIS A 108 6.80 9.10 -0.43
N ARG A 109 7.45 10.04 0.27
CA ARG A 109 6.84 10.68 1.42
C ARG A 109 5.83 11.71 0.99
N VAL A 110 4.59 11.53 1.42
CA VAL A 110 3.49 12.47 1.17
C VAL A 110 3.47 13.52 2.28
N ARG A 111 3.67 14.79 1.95
CA ARG A 111 3.87 15.86 2.94
C ARG A 111 2.73 16.84 3.06
N ASP A 112 1.92 16.99 2.01
CA ASP A 112 0.84 17.98 1.96
C ASP A 112 -0.42 17.37 1.31
N PRO A 113 -1.60 18.02 1.49
CA PRO A 113 -2.84 17.49 0.93
C PRO A 113 -2.84 17.38 -0.59
N ARG A 114 -2.18 18.29 -1.30
CA ARG A 114 -2.11 18.25 -2.77
C ARG A 114 -1.38 17.01 -3.26
N ASP A 115 -0.25 16.68 -2.63
CA ASP A 115 0.52 15.48 -2.94
C ASP A 115 -0.28 14.20 -2.59
N TYR A 116 -1.01 14.22 -1.48
CA TYR A 116 -1.89 13.12 -1.09
C TYR A 116 -2.96 12.85 -2.16
N PHE A 117 -3.70 13.88 -2.56
CA PHE A 117 -4.78 13.70 -3.54
C PHE A 117 -4.26 13.37 -4.94
N PHE A 118 -3.07 13.83 -5.29
CA PHE A 118 -2.40 13.41 -6.52
C PHE A 118 -2.16 11.89 -6.54
N HIS A 119 -1.62 11.35 -5.46
CA HIS A 119 -1.34 9.90 -5.37
C HIS A 119 -2.60 9.06 -5.20
N ARG A 120 -3.60 9.58 -4.49
CA ARG A 120 -4.92 8.96 -4.43
C ARG A 120 -5.52 8.80 -5.82
N GLU A 121 -5.53 9.86 -6.60
CA GLU A 121 -6.04 9.83 -7.97
C GLU A 121 -5.22 8.87 -8.84
N TYR A 122 -3.92 8.87 -8.69
CA TYR A 122 -3.04 7.93 -9.37
C TYR A 122 -3.43 6.47 -9.08
N ILE A 123 -3.66 6.14 -7.82
CA ILE A 123 -4.12 4.82 -7.38
C ILE A 123 -5.46 4.48 -8.04
N HIS A 124 -6.43 5.36 -7.95
CA HIS A 124 -7.78 5.13 -8.47
C HIS A 124 -7.80 4.94 -9.99
N GLN A 125 -7.01 5.71 -10.71
CA GLN A 125 -6.95 5.65 -12.18
C GLN A 125 -6.05 4.53 -12.72
N ASN A 126 -5.26 3.89 -11.89
CA ASN A 126 -4.29 2.88 -12.33
C ASN A 126 -4.96 1.74 -13.13
N PRO A 127 -6.07 1.13 -12.64
CA PRO A 127 -6.75 0.08 -13.41
C PRO A 127 -7.40 0.58 -14.70
N VAL A 128 -7.84 1.84 -14.73
CA VAL A 128 -8.41 2.46 -15.93
C VAL A 128 -7.33 2.65 -16.99
N ARG A 129 -6.17 3.19 -16.61
CA ARG A 129 -5.02 3.35 -17.53
C ARG A 129 -4.51 2.01 -18.05
N ALA A 130 -4.57 0.97 -17.24
CA ALA A 130 -4.19 -0.38 -17.65
C ALA A 130 -5.28 -1.09 -18.47
N ARG A 131 -6.42 -0.41 -18.74
CA ARG A 131 -7.56 -0.94 -19.51
C ARG A 131 -8.20 -2.18 -18.89
N LEU A 132 -8.15 -2.31 -17.56
CA LEU A 132 -8.79 -3.39 -16.83
C LEU A 132 -10.26 -3.08 -16.53
N VAL A 133 -10.61 -1.82 -16.37
CA VAL A 133 -11.96 -1.31 -16.13
C VAL A 133 -12.14 0.02 -16.85
N VAL A 134 -13.40 0.44 -17.01
CA VAL A 134 -13.75 1.75 -17.59
C VAL A 134 -13.76 2.84 -16.52
N SER A 135 -14.25 2.49 -15.32
CA SER A 135 -14.38 3.42 -14.20
C SER A 135 -13.61 2.88 -12.98
N PRO A 136 -12.94 3.76 -12.19
CA PRO A 136 -12.19 3.33 -11.01
C PRO A 136 -12.99 2.48 -10.02
N ALA A 137 -14.24 2.84 -9.76
CA ALA A 137 -15.11 2.16 -8.79
C ALA A 137 -15.46 0.72 -9.19
N GLU A 138 -15.30 0.36 -10.45
CA GLU A 138 -15.58 -0.99 -10.95
C GLU A 138 -14.46 -1.99 -10.61
N TYR A 139 -13.26 -1.52 -10.30
CA TYR A 139 -12.14 -2.41 -10.02
C TYR A 139 -12.23 -2.95 -8.60
N LYS A 140 -12.44 -4.25 -8.49
CA LYS A 140 -12.71 -4.94 -7.22
C LYS A 140 -11.56 -4.80 -6.19
N PHE A 141 -10.33 -4.71 -6.64
CA PHE A 141 -9.15 -4.71 -5.77
C PHE A 141 -8.51 -3.31 -5.66
N SER A 142 -9.36 -2.31 -5.54
CA SER A 142 -8.96 -0.91 -5.35
C SER A 142 -9.84 -0.25 -4.29
N SER A 143 -9.24 0.64 -3.53
CA SER A 143 -9.95 1.49 -2.56
C SER A 143 -10.95 2.45 -3.21
N ALA A 144 -10.88 2.67 -4.53
CA ALA A 144 -11.92 3.37 -5.27
C ALA A 144 -13.26 2.64 -5.27
N ASN A 145 -13.25 1.32 -5.05
CA ASN A 145 -14.49 0.55 -4.90
C ASN A 145 -15.10 0.83 -3.52
N PRO A 146 -16.39 1.24 -3.45
CA PRO A 146 -17.01 1.71 -2.21
C PRO A 146 -17.23 0.61 -1.14
N ILE A 147 -16.95 -0.65 -1.45
CA ILE A 147 -17.04 -1.73 -0.43
C ILE A 147 -15.96 -1.62 0.64
N TYR A 148 -14.86 -0.90 0.39
CA TYR A 148 -13.77 -0.76 1.36
C TYR A 148 -13.96 0.48 2.22
N ILE A 149 -13.84 0.28 3.55
CA ILE A 149 -13.83 1.38 4.53
C ILE A 149 -12.41 1.47 5.08
N LEU A 150 -11.75 2.58 4.78
CA LEU A 150 -10.35 2.82 5.14
C LEU A 150 -10.22 4.05 6.02
N GLU A 151 -9.02 4.23 6.57
CA GLU A 151 -8.69 5.42 7.33
C GLU A 151 -8.75 6.66 6.43
N SER A 152 -9.35 7.72 6.96
CA SER A 152 -9.48 9.00 6.26
C SER A 152 -8.12 9.66 5.97
N VAL A 153 -8.15 10.76 5.23
CA VAL A 153 -6.96 11.57 4.96
C VAL A 153 -6.23 11.88 6.27
N PRO A 154 -4.90 11.64 6.34
CA PRO A 154 -4.17 11.83 7.59
C PRO A 154 -4.15 13.28 8.05
N HIS A 155 -4.26 13.50 9.36
CA HIS A 155 -4.32 14.81 9.97
C HIS A 155 -2.98 15.56 9.97
N GLY A 156 -1.87 14.91 9.81
CA GLY A 156 -0.53 15.50 9.92
C GLY A 156 0.02 16.15 8.66
N LEU A 157 -0.76 16.23 7.58
CA LEU A 157 -0.31 16.82 6.32
C LEU A 157 -0.34 18.36 6.43
N LYS A 158 0.82 18.97 6.19
CA LYS A 158 0.92 20.45 6.19
C LYS A 158 0.36 21.00 4.87
N PRO A 159 -0.59 21.95 4.91
CA PRO A 159 -1.00 22.64 3.69
C PRO A 159 0.21 23.37 3.09
N LYS A 160 0.35 23.31 1.76
CA LYS A 160 1.27 24.24 1.09
C LYS A 160 0.80 25.66 1.39
N LEU A 161 1.68 26.45 1.96
CA LEU A 161 1.50 27.90 1.96
C LEU A 161 1.63 28.32 0.50
N ASP A 162 0.55 28.82 -0.07
CA ASP A 162 0.65 29.46 -1.37
C ASP A 162 1.65 30.61 -1.24
N PRO A 163 2.64 30.69 -2.15
CA PRO A 163 3.52 31.85 -2.14
C PRO A 163 2.67 33.11 -2.30
N ALA A 164 2.81 33.99 -1.33
CA ALA A 164 2.13 35.28 -1.35
C ALA A 164 2.52 36.09 -2.60
#